data_d4092744abe5700a89da36930873ac69
#
_entry.id   d4092744abe5700a89da36930873ac69
#
_cell.length_a   1.000
_cell.length_b   1.000
_cell.length_c   1.000
_cell.angle_alpha   90.00
_cell.angle_beta   90.00
_cell.angle_gamma   90.00
#
_symmetry.space_group_name_H-M   'P 1'
#
loop_
_entity.id
_entity.type
_entity.pdbx_description
1 polymer ?
#
loop_
_entity_poly.entity_id
_entity_poly.type
_entity_poly.pdbx_seq_one_letter_code
_entity_poly.pdbx_strand_id
1 'polypeptide(L)'
;MDEAGAAGLRPTLPEWAIVTPARREHIERVAELAARWALDMGVPENERHRWLRAVWLHDALRDAPDGELARLAPSTPGPLELRHGPASAARAKAEGETDRGVLDAVRYHSIGLAEWDMVGRVLYCADYLEPGRKHEREWRADLAQRFPSQPALVLGEVARARVGHLISSGRPLLEPTVRFWNSLVAASSASS
;
A
#
# COMPACT_ATOMS: atom_id res chain seq x y z
N MET A 1 39.85 -4.43 -11.43
CA MET A 1 38.88 -5.13 -10.54
C MET A 1 37.74 -4.17 -10.32
N ASP A 2 36.65 -4.43 -11.06
CA ASP A 2 35.55 -3.49 -11.22
C ASP A 2 34.64 -3.51 -9.99
N GLU A 3 34.72 -2.46 -9.18
CA GLU A 3 33.66 -2.12 -8.19
C GLU A 3 32.52 -1.28 -8.81
N ALA A 4 32.07 -1.67 -10.00
CA ALA A 4 30.87 -1.13 -10.63
C ALA A 4 29.73 -2.12 -10.48
N GLY A 5 29.52 -2.60 -9.24
CA GLY A 5 28.47 -3.56 -8.91
C GLY A 5 27.40 -2.96 -8.01
N ALA A 6 26.23 -2.76 -8.58
CA ALA A 6 24.95 -2.58 -7.87
C ALA A 6 24.77 -1.27 -7.06
N ALA A 7 24.90 -0.13 -7.72
CA ALA A 7 24.00 0.97 -7.38
C ALA A 7 22.59 0.50 -7.75
N GLY A 8 21.90 -0.17 -6.83
CA GLY A 8 20.56 -0.69 -7.04
C GLY A 8 19.67 0.45 -7.52
N LEU A 9 19.16 0.33 -8.75
CA LEU A 9 18.23 1.30 -9.31
C LEU A 9 17.14 1.56 -8.26
N ARG A 10 17.01 2.82 -7.85
CA ARG A 10 15.93 3.20 -6.95
C ARG A 10 14.60 2.85 -7.64
N PRO A 11 13.69 2.12 -6.98
CA PRO A 11 12.40 1.81 -7.57
C PRO A 11 11.72 3.10 -8.06
N THR A 12 11.19 3.05 -9.27
CA THR A 12 10.47 4.16 -9.91
C THR A 12 9.17 3.65 -10.49
N LEU A 13 8.33 4.56 -10.92
CA LEU A 13 7.10 4.21 -11.61
C LEU A 13 7.43 3.42 -12.88
N PRO A 14 6.83 2.22 -13.10
CA PRO A 14 7.13 1.40 -14.27
C PRO A 14 6.68 2.08 -15.57
N GLU A 15 7.31 1.77 -16.69
CA GLU A 15 6.99 2.35 -18.01
C GLU A 15 5.56 2.08 -18.45
N TRP A 16 4.98 0.95 -18.02
CA TRP A 16 3.61 0.58 -18.32
C TRP A 16 2.56 1.26 -17.43
N ALA A 17 2.96 2.16 -16.53
CA ALA A 17 2.02 2.84 -15.65
C ALA A 17 1.13 3.82 -16.42
N ILE A 18 -0.15 3.82 -16.06
CA ILE A 18 -1.16 4.74 -16.58
C ILE A 18 -1.66 5.57 -15.41
N VAL A 19 -1.09 6.76 -15.25
CA VAL A 19 -1.36 7.66 -14.13
C VAL A 19 -1.39 9.12 -14.59
N THR A 20 -2.29 9.89 -14.03
CA THR A 20 -2.31 11.34 -14.16
C THR A 20 -1.14 12.01 -13.41
N PRO A 21 -0.78 13.26 -13.71
CA PRO A 21 0.23 14.01 -12.95
C PRO A 21 -0.08 14.04 -11.45
N ALA A 22 -1.33 14.30 -11.07
CA ALA A 22 -1.76 14.32 -9.67
C ALA A 22 -1.60 12.95 -8.97
N ARG A 23 -1.84 11.84 -9.71
CA ARG A 23 -1.62 10.49 -9.20
C ARG A 23 -0.13 10.20 -9.01
N ARG A 24 0.71 10.61 -9.96
CA ARG A 24 2.16 10.51 -9.83
C ARG A 24 2.66 11.23 -8.58
N GLU A 25 2.26 12.48 -8.36
CA GLU A 25 2.61 13.23 -7.15
C GLU A 25 2.16 12.54 -5.87
N HIS A 26 0.96 11.90 -5.87
CA HIS A 26 0.51 11.09 -4.75
C HIS A 26 1.47 9.91 -4.48
N ILE A 27 1.82 9.13 -5.51
CA ILE A 27 2.74 7.99 -5.37
C ILE A 27 4.11 8.46 -4.86
N GLU A 28 4.62 9.58 -5.33
CA GLU A 28 5.87 10.18 -4.89
C GLU A 28 5.83 10.54 -3.39
N ARG A 29 4.75 11.18 -2.91
CA ARG A 29 4.59 11.48 -1.48
C ARG A 29 4.49 10.21 -0.61
N VAL A 30 3.82 9.17 -1.11
CA VAL A 30 3.78 7.85 -0.43
C VAL A 30 5.19 7.26 -0.36
N ALA A 31 5.97 7.35 -1.44
CA ALA A 31 7.35 6.84 -1.50
C ALA A 31 8.28 7.60 -0.53
N GLU A 32 8.18 8.92 -0.48
CA GLU A 32 8.92 9.75 0.46
C GLU A 32 8.61 9.41 1.93
N LEU A 33 7.32 9.19 2.24
CA LEU A 33 6.90 8.82 3.58
C LEU A 33 7.42 7.44 3.97
N ALA A 34 7.27 6.44 3.11
CA ALA A 34 7.75 5.09 3.35
C ALA A 34 9.29 5.02 3.45
N ALA A 35 10.02 5.79 2.62
CA ALA A 35 11.47 5.88 2.68
C ALA A 35 11.96 6.50 3.99
N ARG A 36 11.31 7.55 4.47
CA ARG A 36 11.60 8.17 5.77
C ARG A 36 11.38 7.18 6.91
N TRP A 37 10.23 6.49 6.94
CA TRP A 37 9.96 5.46 7.94
C TRP A 37 11.01 4.34 7.93
N ALA A 38 11.45 3.92 6.75
CA ALA A 38 12.49 2.89 6.65
C ALA A 38 13.81 3.35 7.27
N LEU A 39 14.17 4.63 7.13
CA LEU A 39 15.35 5.21 7.77
C LEU A 39 15.17 5.32 9.29
N ASP A 40 14.04 5.85 9.74
CA ASP A 40 13.73 6.05 11.16
C ASP A 40 13.68 4.71 11.93
N MET A 41 13.25 3.64 11.26
CA MET A 41 13.18 2.29 11.81
C MET A 41 14.47 1.48 11.65
N GLY A 42 15.50 2.01 11.00
CA GLY A 42 16.74 1.28 10.73
C GLY A 42 16.56 0.05 9.84
N VAL A 43 15.59 0.09 8.92
CA VAL A 43 15.24 -1.04 8.07
C VAL A 43 16.39 -1.38 7.10
N PRO A 44 16.80 -2.65 6.96
CA PRO A 44 17.83 -3.08 5.99
C PRO A 44 17.49 -2.66 4.56
N GLU A 45 18.50 -2.42 3.74
CA GLU A 45 18.32 -1.89 2.38
C GLU A 45 17.44 -2.78 1.49
N ASN A 46 17.59 -4.09 1.58
CA ASN A 46 16.76 -5.04 0.85
C ASN A 46 15.27 -4.92 1.21
N GLU A 47 14.94 -4.76 2.50
CA GLU A 47 13.57 -4.55 2.95
C GLU A 47 13.04 -3.17 2.53
N ARG A 48 13.86 -2.12 2.63
CA ARG A 48 13.50 -0.80 2.12
C ARG A 48 13.18 -0.84 0.63
N HIS A 49 13.94 -1.58 -0.17
CA HIS A 49 13.66 -1.78 -1.60
C HIS A 49 12.32 -2.50 -1.82
N ARG A 50 11.97 -3.51 -1.01
CA ARG A 50 10.66 -4.18 -1.08
C ARG A 50 9.51 -3.19 -0.84
N TRP A 51 9.63 -2.36 0.21
CA TRP A 51 8.62 -1.34 0.52
C TRP A 51 8.42 -0.36 -0.63
N LEU A 52 9.52 0.18 -1.15
CA LEU A 52 9.46 1.14 -2.25
C LEU A 52 8.93 0.52 -3.56
N ARG A 53 9.29 -0.73 -3.87
CA ARG A 53 8.69 -1.42 -5.04
C ARG A 53 7.17 -1.52 -4.90
N ALA A 54 6.67 -1.95 -3.75
CA ALA A 54 5.23 -2.01 -3.51
C ALA A 54 4.57 -0.63 -3.66
N VAL A 55 5.20 0.42 -3.12
CA VAL A 55 4.71 1.81 -3.25
C VAL A 55 4.64 2.24 -4.71
N TRP A 56 5.69 2.04 -5.52
CA TRP A 56 5.67 2.48 -6.91
C TRP A 56 4.70 1.69 -7.79
N LEU A 57 4.30 0.50 -7.37
CA LEU A 57 3.39 -0.38 -8.11
C LEU A 57 1.91 -0.20 -7.72
N HIS A 58 1.59 0.24 -6.49
CA HIS A 58 0.23 0.10 -5.95
C HIS A 58 -0.86 0.78 -6.79
N ASP A 59 -0.57 1.97 -7.28
CA ASP A 59 -1.46 2.80 -8.09
C ASP A 59 -1.00 2.95 -9.54
N ALA A 60 -0.08 2.10 -10.01
CA ALA A 60 0.48 2.19 -11.37
C ALA A 60 -0.56 2.11 -12.50
N LEU A 61 -1.70 1.46 -12.26
CA LEU A 61 -2.85 1.39 -13.17
C LEU A 61 -4.09 2.10 -12.62
N ARG A 62 -3.94 3.07 -11.71
CA ARG A 62 -5.08 3.72 -11.05
C ARG A 62 -5.98 4.47 -12.04
N ASP A 63 -5.41 5.05 -13.05
CA ASP A 63 -6.11 5.86 -14.06
C ASP A 63 -6.23 5.12 -15.41
N ALA A 64 -6.00 3.78 -15.41
CA ALA A 64 -6.16 2.95 -16.60
C ALA A 64 -7.66 2.77 -16.97
N PRO A 65 -7.98 2.58 -18.26
CA PRO A 65 -9.34 2.33 -18.70
C PRO A 65 -9.95 1.08 -18.04
N ASP A 66 -11.26 1.13 -17.73
CA ASP A 66 -12.00 0.04 -17.07
C ASP A 66 -11.86 -1.31 -17.80
N GLY A 67 -11.84 -1.28 -19.13
CA GLY A 67 -11.67 -2.49 -19.95
C GLY A 67 -10.29 -3.14 -19.75
N GLU A 68 -9.25 -2.37 -19.56
CA GLU A 68 -7.92 -2.89 -19.25
C GLU A 68 -7.87 -3.48 -17.83
N LEU A 69 -8.41 -2.76 -16.86
CA LEU A 69 -8.52 -3.24 -15.48
C LEU A 69 -9.32 -4.56 -15.39
N ALA A 70 -10.44 -4.65 -16.13
CA ALA A 70 -11.26 -5.85 -16.18
C ALA A 70 -10.51 -7.04 -16.82
N ARG A 71 -9.70 -6.79 -17.86
CA ARG A 71 -8.88 -7.81 -18.52
C ARG A 71 -7.77 -8.34 -17.61
N LEU A 72 -7.10 -7.46 -16.87
CA LEU A 72 -6.00 -7.83 -15.97
C LEU A 72 -6.47 -8.43 -14.64
N ALA A 73 -7.67 -8.05 -14.17
CA ALA A 73 -8.23 -8.47 -12.89
C ALA A 73 -9.72 -8.86 -13.01
N PRO A 74 -10.06 -9.88 -13.83
CA PRO A 74 -11.46 -10.22 -14.16
C PRO A 74 -12.28 -10.69 -12.95
N SER A 75 -11.63 -11.37 -12.00
CA SER A 75 -12.29 -11.98 -10.84
C SER A 75 -12.22 -11.12 -9.58
N THR A 76 -11.94 -9.82 -9.69
CA THR A 76 -11.89 -8.95 -8.51
C THR A 76 -13.29 -8.63 -8.01
N PRO A 77 -13.64 -8.99 -6.77
CA PRO A 77 -14.93 -8.65 -6.19
C PRO A 77 -15.03 -7.15 -5.85
N GLY A 78 -16.26 -6.64 -5.84
CA GLY A 78 -16.53 -5.27 -5.44
C GLY A 78 -16.53 -4.25 -6.58
N PRO A 79 -16.53 -2.95 -6.25
CA PRO A 79 -16.57 -1.85 -7.20
C PRO A 79 -15.39 -1.83 -8.16
N LEU A 80 -15.59 -1.28 -9.36
CA LEU A 80 -14.56 -1.20 -10.42
C LEU A 80 -13.30 -0.48 -9.97
N GLU A 81 -13.45 0.56 -9.17
CA GLU A 81 -12.33 1.34 -8.64
C GLU A 81 -11.35 0.54 -7.76
N LEU A 82 -11.75 -0.64 -7.29
CA LEU A 82 -10.84 -1.54 -6.52
C LEU A 82 -9.98 -2.43 -7.42
N ARG A 83 -10.25 -2.48 -8.72
CA ARG A 83 -9.52 -3.36 -9.66
C ARG A 83 -8.09 -2.91 -9.94
N HIS A 84 -7.77 -1.62 -9.75
CA HIS A 84 -6.43 -1.11 -10.06
C HIS A 84 -5.32 -1.84 -9.27
N GLY A 85 -5.50 -2.13 -8.00
CA GLY A 85 -4.53 -2.87 -7.20
C GLY A 85 -4.28 -4.28 -7.72
N PRO A 86 -5.32 -5.14 -7.83
CA PRO A 86 -5.20 -6.45 -8.47
C PRO A 86 -4.63 -6.42 -9.90
N ALA A 87 -5.01 -5.44 -10.72
CA ALA A 87 -4.50 -5.27 -12.08
C ALA A 87 -3.01 -4.90 -12.08
N SER A 88 -2.60 -3.94 -11.23
CA SER A 88 -1.20 -3.57 -11.07
C SER A 88 -0.34 -4.76 -10.60
N ALA A 89 -0.84 -5.54 -9.63
CA ALA A 89 -0.13 -6.75 -9.16
C ALA A 89 -0.02 -7.81 -10.26
N ALA A 90 -1.08 -8.02 -11.05
CA ALA A 90 -1.06 -8.97 -12.17
C ALA A 90 -0.07 -8.53 -13.26
N ARG A 91 -0.06 -7.23 -13.60
CA ARG A 91 0.89 -6.68 -14.56
C ARG A 91 2.33 -6.76 -14.06
N ALA A 92 2.59 -6.37 -12.82
CA ALA A 92 3.92 -6.46 -12.22
C ALA A 92 4.45 -7.89 -12.22
N LYS A 93 3.61 -8.88 -11.89
CA LYS A 93 3.96 -10.30 -11.98
C LYS A 93 4.33 -10.73 -13.39
N ALA A 94 3.58 -10.29 -14.40
CA ALA A 94 3.87 -10.58 -15.80
C ALA A 94 5.17 -9.94 -16.29
N GLU A 95 5.58 -8.82 -15.68
CA GLU A 95 6.85 -8.13 -15.94
C GLU A 95 8.02 -8.62 -15.06
N GLY A 96 7.83 -9.72 -14.31
CA GLY A 96 8.90 -10.38 -13.59
C GLY A 96 8.98 -10.10 -12.08
N GLU A 97 8.00 -9.40 -11.47
CA GLU A 97 7.94 -9.31 -10.02
C GLU A 97 7.57 -10.68 -9.42
N THR A 98 8.42 -11.19 -8.54
CA THR A 98 8.24 -12.52 -7.91
C THR A 98 8.05 -12.47 -6.41
N ASP A 99 8.31 -11.31 -5.77
CA ASP A 99 8.15 -11.14 -4.34
C ASP A 99 6.67 -11.15 -3.97
N ARG A 100 6.25 -12.21 -3.29
CA ARG A 100 4.86 -12.40 -2.87
C ARG A 100 4.37 -11.28 -1.95
N GLY A 101 5.21 -10.81 -1.02
CA GLY A 101 4.86 -9.73 -0.09
C GLY A 101 4.58 -8.43 -0.85
N VAL A 102 5.39 -8.11 -1.86
CA VAL A 102 5.18 -6.95 -2.74
C VAL A 102 3.89 -7.10 -3.54
N LEU A 103 3.68 -8.25 -4.19
CA LEU A 103 2.47 -8.50 -4.98
C LEU A 103 1.18 -8.47 -4.14
N ASP A 104 1.20 -9.06 -2.95
CA ASP A 104 0.06 -9.06 -2.03
C ASP A 104 -0.18 -7.65 -1.44
N ALA A 105 0.86 -6.89 -1.14
CA ALA A 105 0.74 -5.50 -0.73
C ALA A 105 0.03 -4.67 -1.81
N VAL A 106 0.49 -4.74 -3.06
CA VAL A 106 -0.10 -4.02 -4.19
C VAL A 106 -1.54 -4.45 -4.44
N ARG A 107 -1.82 -5.76 -4.45
CA ARG A 107 -3.15 -6.32 -4.73
C ARG A 107 -4.21 -5.86 -3.73
N TYR A 108 -3.86 -5.81 -2.45
CA TYR A 108 -4.83 -5.60 -1.37
C TYR A 108 -4.72 -4.23 -0.70
N HIS A 109 -3.85 -3.32 -1.15
CA HIS A 109 -3.59 -2.03 -0.48
C HIS A 109 -4.85 -1.21 -0.17
N SER A 110 -5.90 -1.33 -0.97
CA SER A 110 -7.16 -0.60 -0.76
C SER A 110 -8.07 -1.24 0.28
N ILE A 111 -7.98 -2.55 0.49
CA ILE A 111 -8.96 -3.32 1.28
C ILE A 111 -8.38 -4.04 2.49
N GLY A 112 -7.05 -4.21 2.55
CA GLY A 112 -6.37 -4.91 3.63
C GLY A 112 -6.25 -6.43 3.42
N LEU A 113 -5.22 -7.03 4.02
CA LEU A 113 -4.99 -8.47 4.04
C LEU A 113 -4.43 -8.88 5.42
N ALA A 114 -5.03 -9.90 6.04
CA ALA A 114 -4.66 -10.35 7.40
C ALA A 114 -3.23 -10.88 7.48
N GLU A 115 -2.78 -11.52 6.41
CA GLU A 115 -1.48 -12.21 6.33
C GLU A 115 -0.32 -11.31 5.87
N TRP A 116 -0.50 -10.00 5.79
CA TRP A 116 0.57 -9.09 5.37
C TRP A 116 1.81 -9.16 6.26
N ASP A 117 2.97 -9.19 5.62
CA ASP A 117 4.24 -8.78 6.22
C ASP A 117 4.32 -7.23 6.34
N MET A 118 5.49 -6.71 6.71
CA MET A 118 5.66 -5.25 6.85
C MET A 118 5.48 -4.48 5.55
N VAL A 119 5.73 -5.08 4.39
CA VAL A 119 5.53 -4.40 3.08
C VAL A 119 4.08 -3.94 2.92
N GLY A 120 3.11 -4.83 3.15
CA GLY A 120 1.69 -4.49 3.04
C GLY A 120 1.23 -3.50 4.09
N ARG A 121 1.69 -3.64 5.33
CA ARG A 121 1.35 -2.75 6.46
C ARG A 121 1.86 -1.33 6.23
N VAL A 122 3.11 -1.20 5.77
CA VAL A 122 3.72 0.10 5.44
C VAL A 122 2.97 0.75 4.28
N LEU A 123 2.75 0.03 3.19
CA LEU A 123 2.02 0.59 2.04
C LEU A 123 0.61 1.06 2.43
N TYR A 124 -0.13 0.24 3.18
CA TYR A 124 -1.49 0.56 3.61
C TYR A 124 -1.55 1.83 4.46
N CYS A 125 -0.60 1.99 5.38
CA CYS A 125 -0.51 3.18 6.22
C CYS A 125 0.02 4.38 5.44
N ALA A 126 1.07 4.24 4.63
CA ALA A 126 1.68 5.34 3.92
C ALA A 126 0.74 5.94 2.86
N ASP A 127 0.00 5.10 2.11
CA ASP A 127 -1.05 5.56 1.18
C ASP A 127 -2.13 6.38 1.89
N TYR A 128 -2.53 5.95 3.09
CA TYR A 128 -3.55 6.66 3.86
C TYR A 128 -3.03 7.95 4.50
N LEU A 129 -1.76 7.98 4.94
CA LEU A 129 -1.18 9.03 5.78
C LEU A 129 -0.32 10.04 5.01
N GLU A 130 -0.11 9.89 3.69
CA GLU A 130 0.72 10.81 2.92
C GLU A 130 0.20 12.27 3.04
N PRO A 131 1.10 13.28 3.09
CA PRO A 131 0.77 14.63 3.51
C PRO A 131 -0.14 15.42 2.55
N GLY A 132 -0.38 14.92 1.33
CA GLY A 132 -1.29 15.54 0.36
C GLY A 132 -2.77 15.29 0.65
N ARG A 133 -3.12 14.43 1.61
CA ARG A 133 -4.51 14.16 2.00
C ARG A 133 -5.13 15.39 2.68
N LYS A 134 -6.30 15.84 2.19
CA LYS A 134 -6.91 17.12 2.60
C LYS A 134 -7.68 17.03 3.93
N HIS A 135 -8.25 15.85 4.26
CA HIS A 135 -9.07 15.66 5.45
C HIS A 135 -8.23 15.18 6.63
N GLU A 136 -8.57 15.63 7.84
CA GLU A 136 -7.97 15.22 9.12
C GLU A 136 -6.42 15.33 9.12
N ARG A 137 -5.89 16.44 8.58
CA ARG A 137 -4.45 16.62 8.34
C ARG A 137 -3.59 16.45 9.60
N GLU A 138 -3.99 17.08 10.70
CA GLU A 138 -3.25 17.02 11.96
C GLU A 138 -3.22 15.60 12.52
N TRP A 139 -4.38 14.93 12.55
CA TRP A 139 -4.47 13.54 13.01
C TRP A 139 -3.64 12.59 12.13
N ARG A 140 -3.70 12.75 10.80
CA ARG A 140 -2.86 11.94 9.89
C ARG A 140 -1.37 12.20 10.07
N ALA A 141 -0.99 13.45 10.31
CA ALA A 141 0.41 13.82 10.56
C ALA A 141 0.92 13.22 11.88
N ASP A 142 0.11 13.24 12.95
CA ASP A 142 0.43 12.57 14.21
C ASP A 142 0.65 11.05 14.00
N LEU A 143 -0.27 10.37 13.32
CA LEU A 143 -0.11 8.94 13.01
C LEU A 143 1.13 8.67 12.18
N ALA A 144 1.41 9.49 11.17
CA ALA A 144 2.59 9.34 10.33
C ALA A 144 3.90 9.49 11.14
N GLN A 145 3.91 10.39 12.10
CA GLN A 145 5.06 10.59 13.01
C GLN A 145 5.22 9.41 13.98
N ARG A 146 4.12 8.82 14.46
CA ARG A 146 4.14 7.72 15.42
C ARG A 146 4.45 6.36 14.76
N PHE A 147 4.22 6.21 13.46
CA PHE A 147 4.35 4.91 12.79
C PHE A 147 5.69 4.21 13.04
N PRO A 148 6.89 4.86 12.96
CA PRO A 148 8.16 4.18 13.16
C PRO A 148 8.32 3.51 14.53
N SER A 149 7.77 4.11 15.58
CA SER A 149 7.86 3.59 16.94
C SER A 149 6.68 2.69 17.34
N GLN A 150 5.52 2.83 16.69
CA GLN A 150 4.27 2.18 17.06
C GLN A 150 3.52 1.63 15.84
N PRO A 151 4.16 0.86 14.94
CA PRO A 151 3.56 0.47 13.66
C PRO A 151 2.26 -0.33 13.82
N ALA A 152 2.17 -1.22 14.80
CA ALA A 152 0.97 -2.02 15.04
C ALA A 152 -0.22 -1.18 15.52
N LEU A 153 0.02 -0.22 16.41
CA LEU A 153 -1.03 0.69 16.91
C LEU A 153 -1.54 1.59 15.78
N VAL A 154 -0.63 2.22 15.04
CA VAL A 154 -1.01 3.08 13.91
C VAL A 154 -1.76 2.31 12.83
N LEU A 155 -1.33 1.09 12.51
CA LEU A 155 -2.07 0.22 11.58
C LEU A 155 -3.51 -0.02 12.04
N GLY A 156 -3.70 -0.28 13.33
CA GLY A 156 -5.03 -0.45 13.93
C GLY A 156 -5.90 0.81 13.83
N GLU A 157 -5.31 1.99 14.09
CA GLU A 157 -6.02 3.27 13.98
C GLU A 157 -6.41 3.59 12.51
N VAL A 158 -5.50 3.38 11.56
CA VAL A 158 -5.78 3.54 10.12
C VAL A 158 -6.85 2.57 9.64
N ALA A 159 -6.76 1.30 10.03
CA ALA A 159 -7.76 0.29 9.67
C ALA A 159 -9.14 0.64 10.24
N ARG A 160 -9.20 1.08 11.50
CA ARG A 160 -10.44 1.55 12.14
C ARG A 160 -11.06 2.72 11.37
N ALA A 161 -10.27 3.71 10.98
CA ALA A 161 -10.76 4.86 10.23
C ALA A 161 -11.29 4.46 8.85
N ARG A 162 -10.58 3.59 8.11
CA ARG A 162 -11.03 3.09 6.80
C ARG A 162 -12.32 2.26 6.91
N VAL A 163 -12.38 1.32 7.85
CA VAL A 163 -13.59 0.49 8.09
C VAL A 163 -14.75 1.36 8.54
N GLY A 164 -14.54 2.28 9.47
CA GLY A 164 -15.54 3.24 9.93
C GLY A 164 -16.10 4.09 8.78
N HIS A 165 -15.26 4.56 7.87
CA HIS A 165 -15.68 5.28 6.69
C HIS A 165 -16.55 4.42 5.75
N LEU A 166 -16.19 3.16 5.52
CA LEU A 166 -17.00 2.25 4.70
C LEU A 166 -18.39 2.05 5.31
N ILE A 167 -18.46 1.81 6.62
CA ILE A 167 -19.73 1.62 7.35
C ILE A 167 -20.57 2.90 7.29
N SER A 168 -20.01 4.05 7.61
CA SER A 168 -20.72 5.33 7.62
C SER A 168 -21.21 5.76 6.24
N SER A 169 -20.52 5.32 5.18
CA SER A 169 -20.88 5.57 3.77
C SER A 169 -21.82 4.52 3.19
N GLY A 170 -22.28 3.54 3.98
CA GLY A 170 -23.16 2.45 3.52
C GLY A 170 -22.50 1.52 2.50
N ARG A 171 -21.16 1.46 2.46
CA ARG A 171 -20.42 0.60 1.53
C ARG A 171 -20.20 -0.78 2.15
N PRO A 172 -20.25 -1.86 1.34
CA PRO A 172 -20.05 -3.21 1.85
C PRO A 172 -18.60 -3.42 2.30
N LEU A 173 -18.40 -4.17 3.38
CA LEU A 173 -17.11 -4.69 3.76
C LEU A 173 -16.84 -5.99 3.00
N LEU A 174 -15.79 -6.01 2.20
CA LEU A 174 -15.36 -7.20 1.50
C LEU A 174 -14.71 -8.21 2.47
N GLU A 175 -14.80 -9.48 2.16
CA GLU A 175 -14.29 -10.56 3.03
C GLU A 175 -12.82 -10.35 3.46
N PRO A 176 -11.86 -9.96 2.58
CA PRO A 176 -10.50 -9.66 3.03
C PRO A 176 -10.42 -8.53 4.05
N THR A 177 -11.24 -7.48 3.90
CA THR A 177 -11.31 -6.36 4.86
C THR A 177 -11.80 -6.82 6.23
N VAL A 178 -12.82 -7.68 6.28
CA VAL A 178 -13.35 -8.24 7.52
C VAL A 178 -12.31 -9.09 8.22
N ARG A 179 -11.64 -9.98 7.49
CA ARG A 179 -10.56 -10.84 8.05
C ARG A 179 -9.39 -10.00 8.56
N PHE A 180 -8.97 -9.00 7.78
CA PHE A 180 -7.90 -8.08 8.18
C PHE A 180 -8.25 -7.35 9.48
N TRP A 181 -9.44 -6.75 9.56
CA TRP A 181 -9.90 -6.08 10.77
C TRP A 181 -9.92 -7.02 11.98
N ASN A 182 -10.49 -8.21 11.83
CA ASN A 182 -10.57 -9.19 12.91
C ASN A 182 -9.19 -9.65 13.38
N SER A 183 -8.22 -9.78 12.48
CA SER A 183 -6.83 -10.13 12.84
C SER A 183 -6.16 -9.06 13.70
N LEU A 184 -6.41 -7.77 13.41
CA LEU A 184 -5.88 -6.66 14.20
C LEU A 184 -6.50 -6.60 15.60
N VAL A 185 -7.81 -6.82 15.71
CA VAL A 185 -8.52 -6.86 17.01
C VAL A 185 -8.00 -8.02 17.86
N ALA A 186 -7.86 -9.20 17.28
CA ALA A 186 -7.33 -10.37 18.00
C ALA A 186 -5.89 -10.14 18.52
N ALA A 187 -5.02 -9.53 17.71
CA ALA A 187 -3.65 -9.20 18.10
C ALA A 187 -3.60 -8.18 19.26
N SER A 188 -4.48 -7.18 19.26
CA SER A 188 -4.56 -6.18 20.33
C SER A 188 -5.01 -6.77 21.65
N SER A 189 -5.97 -7.73 21.62
CA SER A 189 -6.47 -8.41 22.83
C SER A 189 -5.46 -9.35 23.47
N ALA A 190 -4.51 -9.90 22.69
CA ALA A 190 -3.45 -10.78 23.19
C ALA A 190 -2.29 -10.03 23.86
N SER A 191 -2.21 -8.70 23.68
CA SER A 191 -1.14 -7.85 24.21
C SER A 191 -1.57 -7.03 25.45
N SER A 192 -2.83 -7.18 25.88
CA SER A 192 -3.44 -6.55 27.07
C SER A 192 -3.51 -7.52 28.23
#